data_5b5842ba9d22b190b9a276ec33cceb9f
#
_entry.id   5b5842ba9d22b190b9a276ec33cceb9f
#
_cell.length_a   1.000
_cell.length_b   1.000
_cell.length_c   1.000
_cell.angle_alpha   90.00
_cell.angle_beta   90.00
_cell.angle_gamma   90.00
#
_symmetry.space_group_name_H-M   'P 1'
#
loop_
_entity.id
_entity.type
_entity.pdbx_description
1 polymer ?
#
loop_
_entity_poly.entity_id
_entity_poly.type
_entity_poly.pdbx_seq_one_letter_code
_entity_poly.pdbx_strand_id
1 'polypeptide(L)'
;MTELREICLLCFFRPKRFEALQNLIRFLKPGGQIVLTFPSLGTFDSLWNYVEKEMMVRNLNEEKTALNEYIFERPSASQARKWLQELGMERVSVSEHPLEIFTGPGREFLEHPLLRGGFLDDVYECFQNQNLANDFMKSISENISSFTPLYAIRCAMCGWKPA
;
A
#
# COMPACT_ATOMS: atom_id res chain seq x y z
N MET A 1 27.27 -3.95 -17.49
CA MET A 1 26.30 -4.48 -16.51
C MET A 1 25.54 -3.29 -15.96
N THR A 2 24.24 -3.21 -16.21
CA THR A 2 23.39 -2.12 -15.72
C THR A 2 22.90 -2.53 -14.33
N GLU A 3 23.24 -1.76 -13.31
CA GLU A 3 22.86 -2.05 -11.93
C GLU A 3 21.34 -2.16 -11.79
N LEU A 4 20.91 -3.28 -11.26
CA LEU A 4 19.54 -3.50 -10.80
C LEU A 4 19.35 -2.67 -9.51
N ARG A 5 18.45 -1.67 -9.54
CA ARG A 5 18.07 -0.94 -8.32
C ARG A 5 16.67 -1.34 -7.95
N GLU A 6 16.53 -1.98 -6.81
CA GLU A 6 15.23 -2.22 -6.19
C GLU A 6 14.82 -0.95 -5.42
N ILE A 7 13.67 -0.38 -5.78
CA ILE A 7 13.13 0.81 -5.14
C ILE A 7 11.70 0.49 -4.69
N CYS A 8 11.39 0.79 -3.43
CA CYS A 8 10.03 0.68 -2.91
C CYS A 8 9.20 1.90 -3.33
N LEU A 9 8.13 1.68 -4.11
CA LEU A 9 7.21 2.76 -4.53
C LEU A 9 6.41 3.38 -3.39
N LEU A 10 6.43 2.79 -2.18
CA LEU A 10 5.82 3.38 -0.99
C LEU A 10 6.40 4.75 -0.62
N CYS A 11 7.66 4.99 -0.99
CA CYS A 11 8.35 6.24 -0.67
C CYS A 11 7.87 7.44 -1.51
N PHE A 12 6.96 7.23 -2.47
CA PHE A 12 6.48 8.32 -3.32
C PHE A 12 5.07 8.75 -2.93
N PHE A 13 4.88 10.05 -2.81
CA PHE A 13 3.58 10.68 -2.54
C PHE A 13 2.50 10.21 -3.52
N ARG A 14 1.35 9.85 -3.01
CA ARG A 14 0.27 9.14 -3.66
C ARG A 14 -0.12 9.66 -5.03
N PRO A 15 -0.48 10.93 -5.25
CA PRO A 15 -0.93 11.38 -6.57
C PRO A 15 0.20 11.39 -7.61
N LYS A 16 1.47 11.26 -7.19
CA LYS A 16 2.64 11.40 -8.06
C LYS A 16 3.37 10.09 -8.38
N ARG A 17 2.79 8.93 -8.06
CA ARG A 17 3.48 7.64 -8.28
C ARG A 17 3.82 7.40 -9.75
N PHE A 18 2.90 7.71 -10.68
CA PHE A 18 3.17 7.58 -12.12
C PHE A 18 4.27 8.54 -12.58
N GLU A 19 4.22 9.79 -12.14
CA GLU A 19 5.26 10.78 -12.44
C GLU A 19 6.63 10.37 -11.87
N ALA A 20 6.65 9.85 -10.64
CA ALA A 20 7.86 9.32 -10.03
C ALA A 20 8.43 8.13 -10.83
N LEU A 21 7.57 7.20 -11.26
CA LEU A 21 7.96 6.09 -12.12
C LEU A 21 8.53 6.57 -13.45
N GLN A 22 7.89 7.56 -14.09
CA GLN A 22 8.37 8.18 -15.33
C GLN A 22 9.76 8.78 -15.13
N ASN A 23 9.98 9.48 -14.03
CA ASN A 23 11.28 10.07 -13.71
C ASN A 23 12.36 9.00 -13.50
N LEU A 24 12.05 7.91 -12.78
CA LEU A 24 12.97 6.80 -12.59
C LEU A 24 13.39 6.16 -13.94
N ILE A 25 12.42 5.94 -14.84
CA ILE A 25 12.69 5.36 -16.16
C ILE A 25 13.56 6.28 -17.03
N ARG A 26 13.43 7.62 -16.88
CA ARG A 26 14.31 8.56 -17.60
C ARG A 26 15.79 8.37 -17.27
N PHE A 27 16.12 8.00 -16.04
CA PHE A 27 17.50 7.75 -15.61
C PHE A 27 18.05 6.40 -16.05
N LEU A 28 17.21 5.48 -16.53
CA LEU A 28 17.69 4.22 -17.09
C LEU A 28 18.41 4.47 -18.42
N LYS A 29 19.53 3.77 -18.61
CA LYS A 29 20.19 3.68 -19.92
C LYS A 29 19.33 2.85 -20.89
N PRO A 30 19.48 3.03 -22.21
CA PRO A 30 18.91 2.11 -23.19
C PRO A 30 19.28 0.65 -22.84
N GLY A 31 18.33 -0.28 -22.94
CA GLY A 31 18.48 -1.67 -22.51
C GLY A 31 18.48 -1.88 -20.99
N GLY A 32 18.37 -0.83 -20.17
CA GLY A 32 18.32 -0.92 -18.71
C GLY A 32 17.02 -1.50 -18.19
N GLN A 33 17.07 -2.17 -17.04
CA GLN A 33 15.93 -2.79 -16.35
C GLN A 33 15.55 -1.98 -15.12
N ILE A 34 14.26 -1.88 -14.85
CA ILE A 34 13.69 -1.42 -13.57
C ILE A 34 12.95 -2.58 -12.90
N VAL A 35 13.12 -2.69 -11.58
CA VAL A 35 12.36 -3.60 -10.73
C VAL A 35 11.85 -2.80 -9.54
N LEU A 36 10.55 -2.86 -9.28
CA LEU A 36 9.92 -2.16 -8.17
C LEU A 36 8.99 -3.10 -7.42
N THR A 37 8.91 -2.91 -6.11
CA THR A 37 7.96 -3.60 -5.24
C THR A 37 7.09 -2.61 -4.48
N PHE A 38 5.83 -2.98 -4.25
CA PHE A 38 4.88 -2.16 -3.49
C PHE A 38 3.73 -3.03 -2.98
N PRO A 39 3.03 -2.61 -1.91
CA PRO A 39 1.77 -3.21 -1.52
C PRO A 39 0.69 -2.77 -2.50
N SER A 40 0.06 -3.74 -3.17
CA SER A 40 -1.01 -3.46 -4.13
C SER A 40 -2.38 -3.36 -3.46
N LEU A 41 -3.36 -2.95 -4.26
CA LEU A 41 -4.77 -3.01 -3.89
C LEU A 41 -5.11 -4.43 -3.38
N GLY A 42 -5.89 -4.54 -2.32
CA GLY A 42 -6.18 -5.80 -1.63
C GLY A 42 -5.31 -6.04 -0.39
N THR A 43 -4.23 -5.26 -0.20
CA THR A 43 -3.42 -5.34 1.02
C THR A 43 -4.24 -4.99 2.25
N PHE A 44 -4.36 -5.94 3.18
CA PHE A 44 -5.11 -5.83 4.43
C PHE A 44 -6.62 -5.60 4.26
N ASP A 45 -7.23 -6.13 3.22
CA ASP A 45 -8.67 -5.96 2.97
C ASP A 45 -9.53 -6.39 4.16
N SER A 46 -9.19 -7.48 4.85
CA SER A 46 -9.92 -7.93 6.04
C SER A 46 -9.91 -6.87 7.15
N LEU A 47 -8.78 -6.22 7.38
CA LEU A 47 -8.66 -5.12 8.34
C LEU A 47 -9.47 -3.90 7.89
N TRP A 48 -9.34 -3.49 6.63
CA TRP A 48 -10.04 -2.30 6.13
C TRP A 48 -11.55 -2.47 6.15
N ASN A 49 -12.06 -3.63 5.77
CA ASN A 49 -13.48 -3.96 5.86
C ASN A 49 -13.99 -3.92 7.32
N TYR A 50 -13.19 -4.39 8.28
CA TYR A 50 -13.53 -4.32 9.69
C TYR A 50 -13.51 -2.87 10.20
N VAL A 51 -12.46 -2.11 9.90
CA VAL A 51 -12.32 -0.70 10.27
C VAL A 51 -13.46 0.15 9.70
N GLU A 52 -13.79 -0.04 8.42
CA GLU A 52 -14.91 0.67 7.77
C GLU A 52 -16.25 0.38 8.46
N LYS A 53 -16.50 -0.88 8.80
CA LYS A 53 -17.69 -1.29 9.53
C LYS A 53 -17.77 -0.64 10.92
N GLU A 54 -16.68 -0.60 11.66
CA GLU A 54 -16.62 0.05 12.98
C GLU A 54 -16.79 1.57 12.86
N MET A 55 -16.24 2.21 11.82
CA MET A 55 -16.48 3.62 11.54
C MET A 55 -17.96 3.90 11.26
N MET A 56 -18.63 3.04 10.49
CA MET A 56 -20.06 3.18 10.23
C MET A 56 -20.90 3.07 11.51
N VAL A 57 -20.60 2.09 12.38
CA VAL A 57 -21.30 1.91 13.67
C VAL A 57 -21.16 3.14 14.57
N ARG A 58 -20.04 3.84 14.49
CA ARG A 58 -19.71 5.04 15.29
C ARG A 58 -20.07 6.35 14.59
N ASN A 59 -20.70 6.30 13.41
CA ASN A 59 -21.06 7.48 12.59
C ASN A 59 -19.85 8.34 12.18
N LEU A 60 -18.66 7.75 12.00
CA LEU A 60 -17.43 8.39 11.56
C LEU A 60 -17.39 8.45 10.01
N ASN A 61 -18.28 9.22 9.41
CA ASN A 61 -18.49 9.21 7.96
C ASN A 61 -17.37 9.96 7.20
N GLU A 62 -16.81 11.01 7.77
CA GLU A 62 -15.72 11.78 7.17
C GLU A 62 -14.44 10.94 7.18
N GLU A 63 -14.12 10.33 8.32
CA GLU A 63 -12.97 9.45 8.48
C GLU A 63 -13.06 8.23 7.55
N LYS A 64 -14.26 7.66 7.41
CA LYS A 64 -14.52 6.55 6.49
C LYS A 64 -14.25 6.97 5.04
N THR A 65 -14.71 8.16 4.64
CA THR A 65 -14.47 8.67 3.28
C THR A 65 -12.97 8.84 3.03
N ALA A 66 -12.24 9.46 3.96
CA ALA A 66 -10.80 9.63 3.87
C ALA A 66 -10.04 8.28 3.80
N LEU A 67 -10.47 7.29 4.60
CA LEU A 67 -9.90 5.94 4.57
C LEU A 67 -10.11 5.27 3.22
N ASN A 68 -11.30 5.38 2.63
CA ASN A 68 -11.61 4.80 1.32
C ASN A 68 -10.76 5.42 0.21
N GLU A 69 -10.60 6.74 0.19
CA GLU A 69 -9.69 7.42 -0.73
C GLU A 69 -8.27 6.86 -0.61
N TYR A 70 -7.79 6.66 0.61
CA TYR A 70 -6.50 6.07 0.89
C TYR A 70 -6.36 4.64 0.34
N ILE A 71 -7.34 3.78 0.55
CA ILE A 71 -7.29 2.38 0.11
C ILE A 71 -7.27 2.29 -1.42
N PHE A 72 -8.15 3.04 -2.09
CA PHE A 72 -8.30 3.02 -3.55
C PHE A 72 -7.15 3.71 -4.31
N GLU A 73 -6.35 4.51 -3.66
CA GLU A 73 -5.13 5.07 -4.27
C GLU A 73 -4.00 4.05 -4.47
N ARG A 74 -4.10 2.86 -3.89
CA ARG A 74 -3.09 1.81 -4.09
C ARG A 74 -3.18 1.26 -5.50
N PRO A 75 -2.07 1.18 -6.23
CA PRO A 75 -2.10 0.63 -7.57
C PRO A 75 -2.37 -0.87 -7.55
N SER A 76 -3.19 -1.34 -8.47
CA SER A 76 -3.34 -2.77 -8.75
C SER A 76 -2.20 -3.26 -9.66
N ALA A 77 -2.02 -4.59 -9.77
CA ALA A 77 -1.09 -5.18 -10.73
C ALA A 77 -1.42 -4.79 -12.17
N SER A 78 -2.71 -4.71 -12.52
CA SER A 78 -3.14 -4.28 -13.86
C SER A 78 -2.75 -2.83 -14.14
N GLN A 79 -2.89 -1.94 -13.17
CA GLN A 79 -2.48 -0.55 -13.31
C GLN A 79 -0.96 -0.41 -13.40
N ALA A 80 -0.21 -1.15 -12.59
CA ALA A 80 1.25 -1.17 -12.66
C ALA A 80 1.75 -1.62 -14.04
N ARG A 81 1.13 -2.66 -14.60
CA ARG A 81 1.41 -3.14 -15.97
C ARG A 81 1.13 -2.05 -17.00
N LYS A 82 -0.04 -1.41 -16.91
CA LYS A 82 -0.44 -0.33 -17.81
C LYS A 82 0.55 0.83 -17.77
N TRP A 83 0.98 1.25 -16.57
CA TRP A 83 1.98 2.32 -16.42
C TRP A 83 3.30 2.00 -17.13
N LEU A 84 3.85 0.78 -16.95
CA LEU A 84 5.08 0.39 -17.64
C LEU A 84 4.92 0.39 -19.16
N GLN A 85 3.77 -0.08 -19.66
CA GLN A 85 3.47 -0.11 -21.09
C GLN A 85 3.33 1.32 -21.66
N GLU A 86 2.61 2.21 -20.96
CA GLU A 86 2.46 3.62 -21.35
C GLU A 86 3.80 4.38 -21.37
N LEU A 87 4.74 3.97 -20.52
CA LEU A 87 6.09 4.52 -20.48
C LEU A 87 7.05 3.85 -21.48
N GLY A 88 6.52 3.02 -22.39
CA GLY A 88 7.29 2.41 -23.46
C GLY A 88 8.24 1.32 -23.02
N MET A 89 8.03 0.71 -21.85
CA MET A 89 8.86 -0.38 -21.37
C MET A 89 8.52 -1.69 -22.10
N GLU A 90 9.55 -2.47 -22.40
CA GLU A 90 9.45 -3.79 -23.03
C GLU A 90 9.55 -4.91 -21.98
N ARG A 91 9.19 -6.14 -22.39
CA ARG A 91 9.27 -7.35 -21.53
C ARG A 91 8.69 -7.13 -20.14
N VAL A 92 7.54 -6.44 -20.08
CA VAL A 92 6.86 -6.09 -18.84
C VAL A 92 6.34 -7.35 -18.15
N SER A 93 6.75 -7.55 -16.91
CA SER A 93 6.23 -8.58 -16.01
C SER A 93 5.72 -7.94 -14.73
N VAL A 94 4.54 -8.38 -14.27
CA VAL A 94 3.95 -7.95 -12.99
C VAL A 94 3.36 -9.17 -12.31
N SER A 95 3.70 -9.37 -11.06
CA SER A 95 3.20 -10.47 -10.23
C SER A 95 2.78 -9.98 -8.85
N GLU A 96 1.76 -10.64 -8.28
CA GLU A 96 1.30 -10.40 -6.92
C GLU A 96 1.42 -11.68 -6.11
N HIS A 97 1.85 -11.53 -4.87
CA HIS A 97 1.98 -12.62 -3.91
C HIS A 97 1.45 -12.18 -2.55
N PRO A 98 0.46 -12.91 -2.00
CA PRO A 98 0.01 -12.66 -0.63
C PRO A 98 1.12 -13.07 0.35
N LEU A 99 1.32 -12.23 1.34
CA LEU A 99 2.20 -12.46 2.48
C LEU A 99 1.36 -12.34 3.74
N GLU A 100 1.26 -13.42 4.49
CA GLU A 100 0.57 -13.41 5.77
C GLU A 100 1.41 -12.65 6.81
N ILE A 101 0.75 -11.74 7.52
CA ILE A 101 1.36 -10.93 8.56
C ILE A 101 0.82 -11.41 9.90
N PHE A 102 1.73 -11.85 10.75
CA PHE A 102 1.40 -12.32 12.09
C PHE A 102 1.60 -11.19 13.10
N THR A 103 0.57 -10.92 13.88
CA THR A 103 0.61 -9.93 14.97
C THR A 103 -0.31 -10.40 16.08
N GLY A 104 0.03 -10.06 17.33
CA GLY A 104 -0.85 -10.22 18.48
C GLY A 104 -1.79 -9.03 18.66
N PRO A 105 -2.72 -9.09 19.64
CA PRO A 105 -3.67 -8.02 19.92
C PRO A 105 -3.01 -6.84 20.66
N GLY A 106 -3.74 -5.74 20.73
CA GLY A 106 -3.36 -4.57 21.50
C GLY A 106 -2.06 -3.94 21.01
N ARG A 107 -1.08 -3.84 21.89
CA ARG A 107 0.19 -3.19 21.60
C ARG A 107 0.98 -3.87 20.47
N GLU A 108 0.96 -5.19 20.38
CA GLU A 108 1.68 -5.92 19.33
C GLU A 108 1.16 -5.54 17.93
N PHE A 109 -0.15 -5.36 17.79
CA PHE A 109 -0.74 -4.85 16.56
C PHE A 109 -0.37 -3.40 16.30
N LEU A 110 -0.58 -2.53 17.31
CA LEU A 110 -0.38 -1.09 17.15
C LEU A 110 1.07 -0.68 16.90
N GLU A 111 2.03 -1.45 17.40
CA GLU A 111 3.47 -1.18 17.25
C GLU A 111 4.15 -2.11 16.24
N HIS A 112 3.40 -2.94 15.52
CA HIS A 112 3.98 -3.84 14.53
C HIS A 112 4.73 -3.05 13.45
N PRO A 113 6.03 -3.31 13.19
CA PRO A 113 6.87 -2.46 12.35
C PRO A 113 6.32 -2.23 10.94
N LEU A 114 5.76 -3.28 10.32
CA LEU A 114 5.17 -3.17 8.98
C LEU A 114 3.88 -2.35 8.99
N LEU A 115 3.07 -2.46 10.06
CA LEU A 115 1.79 -1.76 10.13
C LEU A 115 1.99 -0.28 10.49
N ARG A 116 2.88 0.02 11.46
CA ARG A 116 3.21 1.38 11.89
C ARG A 116 3.92 2.21 10.82
N GLY A 117 4.74 1.60 10.01
CA GLY A 117 5.57 2.31 9.03
C GLY A 117 4.83 2.80 7.77
N GLY A 118 3.50 2.90 7.76
CA GLY A 118 2.77 3.46 6.63
C GLY A 118 1.33 3.01 6.45
N PHE A 119 0.82 2.08 7.28
CA PHE A 119 -0.58 1.64 7.15
C PHE A 119 -1.47 2.17 8.27
N LEU A 120 -1.06 2.00 9.52
CA LEU A 120 -1.83 2.52 10.65
C LEU A 120 -1.69 4.02 10.80
N ASP A 121 -0.53 4.58 10.49
CA ASP A 121 -0.31 6.04 10.54
C ASP A 121 -1.26 6.75 9.56
N ASP A 122 -1.47 6.20 8.36
CA ASP A 122 -2.45 6.72 7.40
C ASP A 122 -3.90 6.67 7.95
N VAL A 123 -4.25 5.65 8.75
CA VAL A 123 -5.56 5.61 9.42
C VAL A 123 -5.68 6.72 10.47
N TYR A 124 -4.62 6.94 11.26
CA TYR A 124 -4.60 8.05 12.23
C TYR A 124 -4.76 9.42 11.54
N GLU A 125 -4.19 9.59 10.35
CA GLU A 125 -4.32 10.82 9.54
C GLU A 125 -5.74 11.08 9.03
N CYS A 126 -6.59 10.04 8.95
CA CYS A 126 -8.02 10.22 8.61
C CYS A 126 -8.82 10.94 9.71
N PHE A 127 -8.28 11.03 10.93
CA PHE A 127 -8.97 11.65 12.06
C PHE A 127 -8.49 13.07 12.32
N GLN A 128 -9.43 14.00 12.44
CA GLN A 128 -9.13 15.37 12.90
C GLN A 128 -8.82 15.41 14.40
N ASN A 129 -9.41 14.49 15.19
CA ASN A 129 -9.24 14.41 16.64
C ASN A 129 -8.37 13.20 17.00
N GLN A 130 -7.14 13.45 17.46
CA GLN A 130 -6.18 12.42 17.81
C GLN A 130 -6.60 11.54 19.01
N ASN A 131 -7.35 12.08 19.97
CA ASN A 131 -7.87 11.28 21.09
C ASN A 131 -8.89 10.26 20.58
N LEU A 132 -9.80 10.70 19.71
CA LEU A 132 -10.76 9.81 19.05
C LEU A 132 -10.06 8.74 18.22
N ALA A 133 -9.01 9.10 17.46
CA ALA A 133 -8.20 8.17 16.72
C ALA A 133 -7.56 7.11 17.62
N ASN A 134 -6.96 7.54 18.75
CA ASN A 134 -6.32 6.63 19.71
C ASN A 134 -7.33 5.64 20.31
N ASP A 135 -8.49 6.13 20.76
CA ASP A 135 -9.54 5.30 21.34
C ASP A 135 -10.11 4.32 20.30
N PHE A 136 -10.31 4.79 19.07
CA PHE A 136 -10.76 3.96 17.97
C PHE A 136 -9.74 2.85 17.66
N MET A 137 -8.48 3.19 17.43
CA MET A 137 -7.44 2.23 17.10
C MET A 137 -7.13 1.24 18.22
N LYS A 138 -7.24 1.68 19.48
CA LYS A 138 -7.18 0.79 20.64
C LYS A 138 -8.29 -0.26 20.57
N SER A 139 -9.52 0.15 20.33
CA SER A 139 -10.66 -0.76 20.18
C SER A 139 -10.46 -1.75 19.01
N ILE A 140 -9.95 -1.29 17.86
CA ILE A 140 -9.62 -2.16 16.73
C ILE A 140 -8.57 -3.21 17.15
N SER A 141 -7.51 -2.80 17.81
CA SER A 141 -6.41 -3.67 18.22
C SER A 141 -6.80 -4.77 19.21
N GLU A 142 -7.83 -4.53 20.00
CA GLU A 142 -8.38 -5.51 20.95
C GLU A 142 -9.25 -6.58 20.27
N ASN A 143 -9.71 -6.33 19.06
CA ASN A 143 -10.61 -7.20 18.29
C ASN A 143 -9.92 -7.87 17.07
N ILE A 144 -8.64 -8.14 17.17
CA ILE A 144 -7.82 -8.65 16.07
C ILE A 144 -8.37 -9.92 15.42
N SER A 145 -9.02 -10.80 16.20
CA SER A 145 -9.65 -12.02 15.70
C SER A 145 -10.75 -11.79 14.69
N SER A 146 -11.32 -10.58 14.64
CA SER A 146 -12.39 -10.20 13.70
C SER A 146 -11.89 -9.97 12.27
N PHE A 147 -10.58 -9.76 12.09
CA PHE A 147 -9.99 -9.45 10.78
C PHE A 147 -8.70 -10.23 10.46
N THR A 148 -8.26 -11.15 11.32
CA THR A 148 -7.17 -12.07 11.02
C THR A 148 -7.69 -13.31 10.29
N PRO A 149 -6.90 -13.94 9.39
CA PRO A 149 -5.50 -13.60 9.07
C PRO A 149 -5.36 -12.32 8.24
N LEU A 150 -4.24 -11.61 8.44
CA LEU A 150 -3.88 -10.41 7.68
C LEU A 150 -2.98 -10.76 6.50
N TYR A 151 -3.34 -10.30 5.32
CA TYR A 151 -2.51 -10.49 4.12
C TYR A 151 -2.06 -9.15 3.53
N ALA A 152 -0.76 -8.96 3.42
CA ALA A 152 -0.19 -7.94 2.57
C ALA A 152 -0.03 -8.50 1.14
N ILE A 153 -0.58 -7.84 0.14
CA ILE A 153 -0.40 -8.26 -1.26
C ILE A 153 0.82 -7.55 -1.81
N ARG A 154 1.95 -8.26 -1.82
CA ARG A 154 3.18 -7.74 -2.40
C ARG A 154 3.13 -7.83 -3.91
N CYS A 155 3.10 -6.69 -4.59
CA CYS A 155 3.26 -6.61 -6.03
C CYS A 155 4.73 -6.36 -6.37
N ALA A 156 5.23 -7.10 -7.35
CA ALA A 156 6.51 -6.85 -7.99
C ALA A 156 6.26 -6.57 -9.47
N MET A 157 6.84 -5.47 -9.98
CA MET A 157 6.78 -5.14 -11.40
C MET A 157 8.18 -4.93 -11.95
N CYS A 158 8.40 -5.37 -13.18
CA CYS A 158 9.64 -5.11 -13.89
C CYS A 158 9.39 -4.82 -15.38
N GLY A 159 10.35 -4.13 -15.99
CA GLY A 159 10.36 -3.84 -17.41
C GLY A 159 11.76 -3.39 -17.86
N TRP A 160 11.99 -3.43 -19.16
CA TRP A 160 13.24 -3.02 -19.78
C TRP A 160 13.00 -1.80 -20.67
N LYS A 161 13.90 -0.81 -20.56
CA LYS A 161 13.91 0.33 -21.48
C LYS A 161 14.40 -0.17 -22.86
N PRO A 162 13.76 0.19 -23.97
CA PRO A 162 14.24 -0.12 -25.32
C PRO A 162 15.72 0.26 -25.49
N ALA A 163 16.43 -0.47 -26.39
CA ALA A 163 17.83 -0.21 -26.73
C ALA A 163 18.01 1.06 -27.55
#